data_7180648251dcc779aeaccfcdf23b10e1
#
_entry.id   7180648251dcc779aeaccfcdf23b10e1
#
_cell.length_a   1.000
_cell.length_b   1.000
_cell.length_c   1.000
_cell.angle_alpha   90.00
_cell.angle_beta   90.00
_cell.angle_gamma   90.00
#
_symmetry.space_group_name_H-M   'P 1'
#
loop_
_entity.id
_entity.type
_entity.pdbx_description
1 polymer ?
#
loop_
_entity_poly.entity_id
_entity_poly.type
_entity_poly.pdbx_seq_one_letter_code
_entity_poly.pdbx_strand_id
1 'polypeptide(L)'
;MSAVPIHAATSSDAIRLELEEVLKLQRAAYFAHPYPTFAERKADLLKLKAFIKDNRDAIVDAISADYGNRSRHETLFAEIFSVVDGVEHTLKHLKTWMKPQRRGVDIKNFFGAKNRVAPPPLGIVGAIVPWNFPINLSFSGLIAAFAAGNRSMVKMSENSRHLAKLL
;
A
#
# COMPACT_ATOMS: atom_id res chain seq x y z
N MET A 1 -34.07 29.13 13.94
CA MET A 1 -32.62 28.86 14.05
C MET A 1 -32.47 27.44 14.57
N SER A 2 -32.17 26.51 13.70
CA SER A 2 -32.03 25.08 14.06
C SER A 2 -30.59 24.84 14.54
N ALA A 3 -30.43 24.40 15.76
CA ALA A 3 -29.13 24.08 16.32
C ALA A 3 -28.54 22.84 15.60
N VAL A 4 -27.35 22.97 15.07
CA VAL A 4 -26.56 21.85 14.51
C VAL A 4 -26.19 20.93 15.67
N PRO A 5 -26.46 19.62 15.62
CA PRO A 5 -26.17 18.74 16.74
C PRO A 5 -24.64 18.64 16.97
N ILE A 6 -24.22 18.91 18.18
CA ILE A 6 -22.83 18.88 18.68
C ILE A 6 -22.18 17.48 18.51
N HIS A 7 -22.97 16.41 18.37
CA HIS A 7 -22.47 15.05 18.19
C HIS A 7 -21.75 14.76 16.86
N ALA A 8 -21.96 15.54 15.79
CA ALA A 8 -21.26 15.34 14.52
C ALA A 8 -19.78 15.83 14.56
N ALA A 9 -19.52 16.87 15.33
CA ALA A 9 -18.16 17.42 15.48
C ALA A 9 -17.24 16.51 16.32
N THR A 10 -17.78 15.89 17.37
CA THR A 10 -17.03 14.97 18.26
C THR A 10 -16.59 13.68 17.55
N SER A 11 -17.40 13.14 16.65
CA SER A 11 -17.05 11.95 15.87
C SER A 11 -15.89 12.24 14.90
N SER A 12 -15.92 13.36 14.20
CA SER A 12 -14.87 13.76 13.26
C SER A 12 -13.54 14.04 13.95
N ASP A 13 -13.56 14.70 15.10
CA ASP A 13 -12.34 15.00 15.86
C ASP A 13 -11.73 13.74 16.47
N ALA A 14 -12.52 12.79 16.93
CA ALA A 14 -12.03 11.50 17.44
C ALA A 14 -11.33 10.70 16.32
N ILE A 15 -11.92 10.62 15.14
CA ILE A 15 -11.32 9.96 13.97
C ILE A 15 -10.02 10.66 13.57
N ARG A 16 -9.99 11.98 13.57
CA ARG A 16 -8.78 12.74 13.24
C ARG A 16 -7.65 12.43 14.23
N LEU A 17 -7.92 12.44 15.52
CA LEU A 17 -6.94 12.13 16.56
C LEU A 17 -6.41 10.70 16.43
N GLU A 18 -7.27 9.73 16.13
CA GLU A 18 -6.86 8.34 15.86
C GLU A 18 -5.91 8.26 14.66
N LEU A 19 -6.25 8.90 13.54
CA LEU A 19 -5.41 8.91 12.34
C LEU A 19 -4.06 9.60 12.58
N GLU A 20 -4.03 10.70 13.34
CA GLU A 20 -2.81 11.41 13.73
C GLU A 20 -1.92 10.51 14.61
N GLU A 21 -2.48 9.78 15.55
CA GLU A 21 -1.70 8.84 16.39
C GLU A 21 -1.18 7.66 15.58
N VAL A 22 -1.98 7.06 14.69
CA VAL A 22 -1.52 6.01 13.77
C VAL A 22 -0.37 6.54 12.90
N LEU A 23 -0.50 7.73 12.34
CA LEU A 23 0.57 8.36 11.53
C LEU A 23 1.85 8.56 12.34
N LYS A 24 1.73 9.00 13.60
CA LYS A 24 2.87 9.18 14.51
C LYS A 24 3.57 7.85 14.79
N LEU A 25 2.82 6.78 15.08
CA LEU A 25 3.36 5.43 15.27
C LEU A 25 4.05 4.91 14.00
N GLN A 26 3.46 5.11 12.83
CA GLN A 26 4.06 4.74 11.56
C GLN A 26 5.38 5.49 11.31
N ARG A 27 5.43 6.80 11.61
CA ARG A 27 6.65 7.62 11.49
C ARG A 27 7.74 7.13 12.46
N ALA A 28 7.40 6.90 13.72
CA ALA A 28 8.34 6.37 14.70
C ALA A 28 8.95 5.03 14.25
N ALA A 29 8.10 4.11 13.78
CA ALA A 29 8.55 2.81 13.27
C ALA A 29 9.39 2.94 11.99
N TYR A 30 9.10 3.89 11.10
CA TYR A 30 9.93 4.16 9.94
C TYR A 30 11.31 4.69 10.34
N PHE A 31 11.38 5.67 11.24
CA PHE A 31 12.66 6.23 11.68
C PHE A 31 13.51 5.24 12.49
N ALA A 32 12.88 4.29 13.18
CA ALA A 32 13.61 3.22 13.85
C ALA A 32 14.26 2.23 12.86
N HIS A 33 13.68 2.04 11.66
CA HIS A 33 14.18 1.13 10.64
C HIS A 33 13.90 1.65 9.21
N PRO A 34 14.61 2.69 8.75
CA PRO A 34 14.28 3.42 7.52
C PRO A 34 14.65 2.69 6.23
N TYR A 35 15.52 1.67 6.31
CA TYR A 35 16.03 0.95 5.13
C TYR A 35 15.82 -0.56 5.24
N PRO A 36 14.57 -1.06 5.08
CA PRO A 36 14.32 -2.50 5.11
C PRO A 36 15.16 -3.23 4.06
N THR A 37 15.70 -4.36 4.45
CA THR A 37 16.52 -5.23 3.60
C THR A 37 15.68 -5.87 2.48
N PHE A 38 16.34 -6.47 1.49
CA PHE A 38 15.67 -7.28 0.47
C PHE A 38 14.83 -8.42 1.08
N ALA A 39 15.36 -9.09 2.12
CA ALA A 39 14.66 -10.20 2.76
C ALA A 39 13.37 -9.75 3.45
N GLU A 40 13.39 -8.63 4.13
CA GLU A 40 12.22 -8.05 4.81
C GLU A 40 11.16 -7.61 3.80
N ARG A 41 11.53 -6.86 2.76
CA ARG A 41 10.60 -6.44 1.70
C ARG A 41 9.98 -7.64 0.99
N LYS A 42 10.79 -8.67 0.71
CA LYS A 42 10.30 -9.94 0.14
C LYS A 42 9.31 -10.61 1.07
N ALA A 43 9.60 -10.68 2.37
CA ALA A 43 8.70 -11.28 3.36
C ALA A 43 7.36 -10.55 3.43
N ASP A 44 7.35 -9.23 3.41
CA ASP A 44 6.13 -8.43 3.44
C ASP A 44 5.28 -8.60 2.17
N LEU A 45 5.90 -8.64 1.00
CA LEU A 45 5.21 -8.96 -0.27
C LEU A 45 4.61 -10.36 -0.25
N LEU A 46 5.29 -11.35 0.32
CA LEU A 46 4.76 -12.71 0.47
C LEU A 46 3.58 -12.77 1.43
N LYS A 47 3.59 -11.98 2.52
CA LYS A 47 2.44 -11.84 3.43
C LYS A 47 1.23 -11.24 2.71
N LEU A 48 1.41 -10.19 1.89
CA LEU A 48 0.34 -9.63 1.07
C LEU A 48 -0.26 -10.69 0.14
N LYS A 49 0.60 -11.46 -0.54
CA LYS A 49 0.16 -12.54 -1.43
C LYS A 49 -0.63 -13.62 -0.67
N ALA A 50 -0.14 -14.06 0.48
CA ALA A 50 -0.80 -15.05 1.32
C ALA A 50 -2.17 -14.53 1.77
N PHE A 51 -2.24 -13.30 2.29
CA PHE A 51 -3.50 -12.68 2.70
C PHE A 51 -4.57 -12.71 1.61
N ILE A 52 -4.23 -12.31 0.38
CA ILE A 52 -5.17 -12.30 -0.76
C ILE A 52 -5.62 -13.73 -1.10
N LYS A 53 -4.72 -14.70 -1.08
CA LYS A 53 -5.04 -16.09 -1.42
C LYS A 53 -5.91 -16.77 -0.35
N ASP A 54 -5.56 -16.54 0.91
CA ASP A 54 -6.21 -17.19 2.05
C ASP A 54 -7.62 -16.61 2.30
N ASN A 55 -7.83 -15.32 1.97
CA ASN A 55 -9.10 -14.62 2.12
C ASN A 55 -9.87 -14.46 0.80
N ARG A 56 -9.46 -15.16 -0.26
CA ARG A 56 -10.01 -15.01 -1.62
C ARG A 56 -11.54 -14.99 -1.67
N ASP A 57 -12.17 -15.99 -1.08
CA ASP A 57 -13.63 -16.14 -1.15
C ASP A 57 -14.34 -15.08 -0.30
N ALA A 58 -13.82 -14.75 0.88
CA ALA A 58 -14.35 -13.68 1.72
C ALA A 58 -14.24 -12.31 1.04
N ILE A 59 -13.14 -12.05 0.32
CA ILE A 59 -12.96 -10.81 -0.47
C ILE A 59 -14.02 -10.75 -1.59
N VAL A 60 -14.22 -11.84 -2.32
CA VAL A 60 -15.22 -11.90 -3.40
C VAL A 60 -16.63 -11.64 -2.86
N ASP A 61 -16.98 -12.25 -1.74
CA ASP A 61 -18.29 -12.10 -1.12
C ASP A 61 -18.50 -10.68 -0.58
N ALA A 62 -17.47 -10.08 0.05
CA ALA A 62 -17.53 -8.70 0.54
C ALA A 62 -17.70 -7.69 -0.60
N ILE A 63 -16.96 -7.85 -1.71
CA ILE A 63 -17.09 -6.98 -2.89
C ILE A 63 -18.47 -7.15 -3.52
N SER A 64 -18.97 -8.39 -3.65
CA SER A 64 -20.32 -8.62 -4.17
C SER A 64 -21.39 -7.94 -3.32
N ALA A 65 -21.24 -7.98 -1.99
CA ALA A 65 -22.15 -7.29 -1.07
C ALA A 65 -22.08 -5.75 -1.21
N ASP A 66 -20.90 -5.19 -1.39
CA ASP A 66 -20.70 -3.74 -1.58
C ASP A 66 -21.31 -3.24 -2.89
N TYR A 67 -21.27 -4.04 -3.96
CA TYR A 67 -21.85 -3.71 -5.27
C TYR A 67 -23.33 -4.08 -5.43
N GLY A 68 -23.85 -4.87 -4.50
CA GLY A 68 -25.19 -5.45 -4.59
C GLY A 68 -25.28 -6.68 -5.47
N ASN A 69 -24.43 -6.90 -6.44
CA ASN A 69 -24.33 -8.12 -7.26
C ASN A 69 -23.20 -8.03 -8.29
N ARG A 70 -21.95 -8.12 -7.87
CA ARG A 70 -20.81 -8.18 -8.79
C ARG A 70 -20.47 -9.63 -9.15
N SER A 71 -20.14 -9.85 -10.43
CA SER A 71 -19.71 -11.18 -10.89
C SER A 71 -18.51 -11.69 -10.10
N ARG A 72 -18.63 -12.91 -9.54
CA ARG A 72 -17.53 -13.60 -8.87
C ARG A 72 -16.32 -13.77 -9.79
N HIS A 73 -16.54 -14.10 -11.07
CA HIS A 73 -15.46 -14.29 -12.04
C HIS A 73 -14.74 -13.00 -12.36
N GLU A 74 -15.46 -11.89 -12.43
CA GLU A 74 -14.85 -10.57 -12.61
C GLU A 74 -13.92 -10.21 -11.44
N THR A 75 -14.39 -10.39 -10.21
CA THR A 75 -13.56 -10.14 -9.02
C THR A 75 -12.35 -11.05 -8.97
N LEU A 76 -12.52 -12.34 -9.26
CA LEU A 76 -11.40 -13.29 -9.27
C LEU A 76 -10.33 -12.91 -10.31
N PHE A 77 -10.74 -12.50 -11.50
CA PHE A 77 -9.81 -12.15 -12.58
C PHE A 77 -9.24 -10.75 -12.43
N ALA A 78 -10.10 -9.74 -12.33
CA ALA A 78 -9.67 -8.34 -12.38
C ALA A 78 -9.04 -7.84 -11.07
N GLU A 79 -9.32 -8.48 -9.95
CA GLU A 79 -8.79 -8.07 -8.65
C GLU A 79 -7.83 -9.09 -8.05
N ILE A 80 -8.27 -10.32 -7.80
CA ILE A 80 -7.44 -11.32 -7.10
C ILE A 80 -6.24 -11.75 -7.96
N PHE A 81 -6.50 -12.19 -9.19
CA PHE A 81 -5.44 -12.64 -10.10
C PHE A 81 -4.43 -11.51 -10.38
N SER A 82 -4.93 -10.31 -10.70
CA SER A 82 -4.07 -9.16 -11.02
C SER A 82 -3.15 -8.78 -9.86
N VAL A 83 -3.64 -8.82 -8.62
CA VAL A 83 -2.82 -8.54 -7.43
C VAL A 83 -1.76 -9.62 -7.23
N VAL A 84 -2.13 -10.90 -7.33
CA VAL A 84 -1.19 -12.03 -7.16
C VAL A 84 -0.09 -11.96 -8.21
N ASP A 85 -0.43 -11.72 -9.48
CA ASP A 85 0.53 -11.54 -10.58
C ASP A 85 1.45 -10.34 -10.34
N GLY A 86 0.88 -9.21 -9.90
CA GLY A 86 1.65 -8.02 -9.53
C GLY A 86 2.67 -8.27 -8.42
N VAL A 87 2.33 -9.07 -7.41
CA VAL A 87 3.30 -9.48 -6.36
C VAL A 87 4.39 -10.35 -6.95
N GLU A 88 4.05 -11.34 -7.78
CA GLU A 88 5.04 -12.24 -8.41
C GLU A 88 6.00 -11.49 -9.32
N HIS A 89 5.47 -10.58 -10.14
CA HIS A 89 6.28 -9.69 -10.97
C HIS A 89 7.25 -8.87 -10.11
N THR A 90 6.75 -8.27 -9.05
CA THR A 90 7.54 -7.45 -8.13
C THR A 90 8.65 -8.27 -7.46
N LEU A 91 8.32 -9.45 -6.94
CA LEU A 91 9.31 -10.34 -6.32
C LEU A 91 10.44 -10.73 -7.27
N LYS A 92 10.12 -10.98 -8.55
CA LYS A 92 11.09 -11.30 -9.59
C LYS A 92 12.08 -10.17 -9.85
N HIS A 93 11.64 -8.92 -9.78
CA HIS A 93 12.43 -7.75 -10.15
C HIS A 93 13.00 -6.97 -8.96
N LEU A 94 12.47 -7.16 -7.74
CA LEU A 94 12.79 -6.40 -6.54
C LEU A 94 14.30 -6.25 -6.30
N LYS A 95 15.06 -7.35 -6.37
CA LYS A 95 16.50 -7.33 -6.14
C LYS A 95 17.24 -6.42 -7.13
N THR A 96 16.75 -6.33 -8.36
CA THR A 96 17.32 -5.47 -9.41
C THR A 96 16.96 -4.01 -9.16
N TRP A 97 15.71 -3.72 -8.81
CA TRP A 97 15.24 -2.37 -8.54
C TRP A 97 15.91 -1.73 -7.32
N MET A 98 16.26 -2.52 -6.32
CA MET A 98 16.98 -2.06 -5.13
C MET A 98 18.45 -1.69 -5.37
N LYS A 99 19.04 -2.05 -6.52
CA LYS A 99 20.44 -1.77 -6.80
C LYS A 99 20.67 -0.28 -7.07
N PRO A 100 21.70 0.33 -6.43
CA PRO A 100 22.14 1.66 -6.82
C PRO A 100 22.57 1.70 -8.28
N GLN A 101 22.13 2.70 -9.00
CA GLN A 101 22.44 2.92 -10.41
C GLN A 101 23.65 3.85 -10.54
N ARG A 102 24.66 3.44 -11.31
CA ARG A 102 25.80 4.31 -11.62
C ARG A 102 25.35 5.45 -12.53
N ARG A 103 25.95 6.62 -12.37
CA ARG A 103 25.76 7.81 -13.21
C ARG A 103 27.11 8.31 -13.69
N GLY A 104 27.09 9.06 -14.82
CA GLY A 104 28.28 9.68 -15.36
C GLY A 104 28.95 10.64 -14.38
N VAL A 105 30.25 10.76 -14.50
CA VAL A 105 31.08 11.70 -13.73
C VAL A 105 31.90 12.52 -14.73
N ASP A 106 31.99 13.82 -14.49
CA ASP A 106 32.96 14.65 -15.17
C ASP A 106 34.37 14.37 -14.60
N ILE A 107 35.06 13.42 -15.24
CA ILE A 107 36.39 12.94 -14.81
C ILE A 107 37.42 14.07 -14.83
N LYS A 108 37.28 15.09 -15.70
CA LYS A 108 38.23 16.20 -15.78
C LYS A 108 38.22 17.05 -14.50
N ASN A 109 37.04 17.30 -13.96
CA ASN A 109 36.87 18.11 -12.75
C ASN A 109 36.87 17.27 -11.46
N PHE A 110 36.49 15.98 -11.54
CA PHE A 110 36.30 15.10 -10.39
C PHE A 110 37.03 13.75 -10.58
N PHE A 111 38.34 13.79 -10.65
CA PHE A 111 39.16 12.60 -10.83
C PHE A 111 38.94 11.59 -9.69
N GLY A 112 38.64 10.32 -10.03
CA GLY A 112 38.40 9.24 -9.06
C GLY A 112 37.00 9.23 -8.42
N ALA A 113 36.13 10.21 -8.70
CA ALA A 113 34.77 10.25 -8.17
C ALA A 113 33.88 9.16 -8.77
N LYS A 114 32.84 8.78 -8.03
CA LYS A 114 31.83 7.80 -8.44
C LYS A 114 30.44 8.31 -8.08
N ASN A 115 29.61 8.56 -9.09
CA ASN A 115 28.22 8.95 -8.89
C ASN A 115 27.29 7.74 -8.90
N ARG A 116 26.36 7.73 -7.94
CA ARG A 116 25.33 6.69 -7.84
C ARG A 116 24.00 7.33 -7.46
N VAL A 117 22.91 6.80 -8.02
CA VAL A 117 21.54 7.07 -7.56
C VAL A 117 21.06 5.84 -6.81
N ALA A 118 20.72 6.00 -5.54
CA ALA A 118 20.07 4.98 -4.72
C ALA A 118 18.60 5.33 -4.57
N PRO A 119 17.66 4.37 -4.67
CA PRO A 119 16.25 4.59 -4.42
C PRO A 119 15.92 4.36 -2.92
N PRO A 120 15.99 5.38 -2.05
CA PRO A 120 15.60 5.24 -0.66
C PRO A 120 14.08 5.18 -0.53
N PRO A 121 13.53 4.57 0.53
CA PRO A 121 12.13 4.70 0.88
C PRO A 121 11.76 6.17 1.14
N LEU A 122 10.51 6.52 0.82
CA LEU A 122 9.96 7.87 1.06
C LEU A 122 9.48 8.05 2.51
N GLY A 123 9.14 6.94 3.19
CA GLY A 123 8.62 6.93 4.54
C GLY A 123 7.23 6.31 4.63
N ILE A 124 6.20 7.12 4.83
CA ILE A 124 4.81 6.68 4.89
C ILE A 124 4.09 7.13 3.61
N VAL A 125 3.45 6.19 2.93
CA VAL A 125 2.65 6.42 1.73
C VAL A 125 1.18 6.33 2.08
N GLY A 126 0.43 7.40 1.83
CA GLY A 126 -1.03 7.41 1.91
C GLY A 126 -1.64 6.97 0.57
N ALA A 127 -2.58 6.04 0.60
CA ALA A 127 -3.34 5.61 -0.57
C ALA A 127 -4.84 5.87 -0.37
N ILE A 128 -5.45 6.65 -1.24
CA ILE A 128 -6.90 6.86 -1.28
C ILE A 128 -7.45 6.03 -2.43
N VAL A 129 -8.29 5.06 -2.10
CA VAL A 129 -8.72 4.02 -3.03
C VAL A 129 -10.14 4.29 -3.52
N PRO A 130 -10.39 4.29 -4.84
CA PRO A 130 -11.75 4.40 -5.39
C PRO A 130 -12.52 3.09 -5.21
N TRP A 131 -13.80 3.14 -5.55
CA TRP A 131 -14.75 2.05 -5.32
C TRP A 131 -14.74 0.95 -6.39
N ASN A 132 -14.30 1.25 -7.62
CA ASN A 132 -14.54 0.41 -8.80
C ASN A 132 -13.71 -0.89 -8.86
N PHE A 133 -12.47 -0.89 -8.36
CA PHE A 133 -11.60 -2.06 -8.21
C PHE A 133 -10.86 -1.98 -6.88
N PRO A 134 -11.57 -2.15 -5.76
CA PRO A 134 -11.05 -1.78 -4.45
C PRO A 134 -9.86 -2.62 -3.99
N ILE A 135 -9.78 -3.90 -4.32
CA ILE A 135 -8.62 -4.75 -4.01
C ILE A 135 -7.45 -4.46 -4.94
N ASN A 136 -7.68 -4.45 -6.24
CA ASN A 136 -6.60 -4.21 -7.20
C ASN A 136 -5.93 -2.87 -6.94
N LEU A 137 -6.69 -1.80 -6.76
CA LEU A 137 -6.16 -0.45 -6.61
C LEU A 137 -5.52 -0.21 -5.23
N SER A 138 -6.03 -0.82 -4.17
CA SER A 138 -5.39 -0.75 -2.85
C SER A 138 -4.10 -1.57 -2.80
N PHE A 139 -4.14 -2.81 -3.25
CA PHE A 139 -2.99 -3.71 -3.16
C PHE A 139 -1.89 -3.39 -4.16
N SER A 140 -2.20 -2.86 -5.35
CA SER A 140 -1.18 -2.35 -6.27
C SER A 140 -0.36 -1.22 -5.63
N GLY A 141 -1.02 -0.31 -4.91
CA GLY A 141 -0.35 0.71 -4.12
C GLY A 141 0.50 0.15 -2.98
N LEU A 142 -0.03 -0.83 -2.24
CA LEU A 142 0.69 -1.52 -1.16
C LEU A 142 1.90 -2.31 -1.67
N ILE A 143 1.77 -3.03 -2.79
CA ILE A 143 2.87 -3.76 -3.44
C ILE A 143 4.00 -2.81 -3.77
N ALA A 144 3.70 -1.68 -4.42
CA ALA A 144 4.70 -0.67 -4.77
C ALA A 144 5.37 -0.05 -3.54
N ALA A 145 4.57 0.29 -2.52
CA ALA A 145 5.05 0.87 -1.27
C ALA A 145 5.99 -0.08 -0.52
N PHE A 146 5.60 -1.35 -0.35
CA PHE A 146 6.41 -2.36 0.36
C PHE A 146 7.65 -2.76 -0.43
N ALA A 147 7.57 -2.87 -1.76
CA ALA A 147 8.73 -3.07 -2.62
C ALA A 147 9.76 -1.94 -2.47
N ALA A 148 9.30 -0.71 -2.38
CA ALA A 148 10.17 0.44 -2.13
C ALA A 148 10.65 0.57 -0.67
N GLY A 149 10.12 -0.25 0.25
CA GLY A 149 10.48 -0.23 1.67
C GLY A 149 9.73 0.82 2.49
N ASN A 150 8.61 1.31 1.96
CA ASN A 150 7.74 2.26 2.65
C ASN A 150 6.76 1.55 3.59
N ARG A 151 6.23 2.31 4.55
CA ARG A 151 5.02 1.99 5.30
C ARG A 151 3.81 2.60 4.60
N SER A 152 2.60 2.11 4.87
CA SER A 152 1.41 2.59 4.18
C SER A 152 0.24 2.81 5.12
N MET A 153 -0.58 3.80 4.78
CA MET A 153 -1.92 4.02 5.31
C MET A 153 -2.90 4.00 4.12
N VAL A 154 -3.93 3.18 4.21
CA VAL A 154 -4.91 3.02 3.13
C VAL A 154 -6.27 3.50 3.59
N LYS A 155 -6.87 4.43 2.84
CA LYS A 155 -8.26 4.86 3.02
C LYS A 155 -9.09 4.23 1.93
N MET A 156 -9.96 3.28 2.30
CA MET A 156 -10.91 2.66 1.38
C MET A 156 -12.05 3.61 1.02
N SER A 157 -12.71 3.37 -0.10
CA SER A 157 -13.91 4.10 -0.49
C SER A 157 -15.05 3.88 0.51
N GLU A 158 -15.90 4.88 0.70
CA GLU A 158 -17.13 4.79 1.49
C GLU A 158 -18.12 3.75 0.93
N ASN A 159 -18.00 3.40 -0.36
CA ASN A 159 -18.82 2.38 -1.01
C ASN A 159 -18.27 0.96 -0.81
N SER A 160 -17.08 0.79 -0.23
CA SER A 160 -16.44 -0.52 0.03
C SER A 160 -16.52 -0.91 1.51
N ARG A 161 -17.72 -0.85 2.09
CA ARG A 161 -17.93 -0.98 3.55
C ARG A 161 -17.70 -2.41 4.06
N HIS A 162 -18.18 -3.42 3.33
CA HIS A 162 -17.99 -4.83 3.71
C HIS A 162 -16.53 -5.23 3.54
N LEU A 163 -15.92 -4.82 2.43
CA LEU A 163 -14.52 -5.06 2.18
C LEU A 163 -13.60 -4.36 3.19
N ALA A 164 -13.87 -3.10 3.53
CA ALA A 164 -13.08 -2.35 4.50
C ALA A 164 -13.10 -2.96 5.92
N LYS A 165 -14.16 -3.69 6.28
CA LYS A 165 -14.23 -4.43 7.56
C LYS A 165 -13.43 -5.72 7.54
N LEU A 166 -13.22 -6.31 6.37
CA LEU A 166 -12.44 -7.53 6.20
C LEU A 166 -10.93 -7.24 6.21
N LEU A 167 -10.51 -6.06 5.68
CA LEU A 167 -9.11 -5.64 5.57
C LEU A 167 -8.57 -5.05 6.86
#